data_98614a9f2b66a28087687ef6b895182f
#
_entry.id   98614a9f2b66a28087687ef6b895182f
#
_cell.length_a   1.000
_cell.length_b   1.000
_cell.length_c   1.000
_cell.angle_alpha   90.00
_cell.angle_beta   90.00
_cell.angle_gamma   90.00
#
_symmetry.space_group_name_H-M   'P 1'
#
loop_
_entity.id
_entity.type
_entity.pdbx_description
1 polymer ?
#
loop_
_entity_poly.entity_id
_entity_poly.type
_entity_poly.pdbx_seq_one_letter_code
_entity_poly.pdbx_strand_id
1 'polypeptide(L)'
;MADLVRSDAALLVREGAPCHGTMRRERVTEAEVLTVIRASAANTLENTSAVILETDGSFSVIPRAPDGSPGEYAQAGLARPKA
;
A
#
# COMPACT_ATOMS: atom_id res chain seq x y z
N MET A 1 13.36 -4.87 -10.21
CA MET A 1 12.74 -5.71 -10.20
C MET A 1 11.88 -5.77 -11.04
N ALA A 2 11.52 -5.75 -11.38
CA ALA A 2 11.01 -5.67 -12.17
C ALA A 2 9.98 -5.88 -12.82
N ASP A 3 9.84 -6.12 -13.48
CA ASP A 3 9.04 -6.48 -14.44
C ASP A 3 8.23 -7.56 -14.06
N LEU A 4 7.96 -7.79 -12.92
CA LEU A 4 7.10 -8.82 -12.60
C LEU A 4 5.70 -8.48 -12.91
N VAL A 5 5.07 -9.26 -13.73
CA VAL A 5 3.65 -9.18 -13.92
C VAL A 5 3.01 -9.98 -12.82
N ARG A 6 2.23 -9.35 -12.00
CA ARG A 6 1.56 -9.98 -10.88
C ARG A 6 0.12 -10.26 -11.26
N SER A 7 -0.44 -11.37 -10.78
CA SER A 7 -1.83 -11.66 -11.06
C SER A 7 -2.75 -10.79 -10.21
N ASP A 8 -2.32 -10.41 -9.02
CA ASP A 8 -3.13 -9.60 -8.10
C ASP A 8 -2.30 -8.47 -7.54
N ALA A 9 -2.92 -7.32 -7.34
CA ALA A 9 -2.32 -6.27 -6.54
C ALA A 9 -2.29 -6.71 -5.07
N ALA A 10 -1.40 -6.13 -4.28
CA ALA A 10 -1.22 -6.54 -2.89
C ALA A 10 -1.32 -5.34 -1.96
N LEU A 11 -2.04 -5.50 -0.86
CA LEU A 11 -2.23 -4.43 0.11
C LEU A 11 -1.07 -4.45 1.10
N LEU A 12 -0.28 -3.40 1.09
CA LEU A 12 0.91 -3.30 1.94
C LEU A 12 0.67 -2.54 3.23
N VAL A 13 -0.24 -1.56 3.21
CA VAL A 13 -0.61 -0.79 4.39
C VAL A 13 -2.12 -0.68 4.40
N ARG A 14 -2.71 -0.84 5.58
CA ARG A 14 -4.15 -0.74 5.73
C ARG A 14 -4.44 0.13 6.94
N GLU A 15 -5.13 1.24 6.73
CA GLU A 15 -5.51 2.18 7.79
C GLU A 15 -4.30 2.59 8.63
N GLY A 16 -3.20 2.90 7.99
CA GLY A 16 -2.00 3.36 8.68
C GLY A 16 -1.18 2.26 9.31
N ALA A 17 -1.59 1.00 9.17
CA ALA A 17 -0.87 -0.13 9.77
C ALA A 17 -0.22 -0.97 8.69
N PRO A 18 1.10 -1.18 8.75
CA PRO A 18 1.76 -2.03 7.76
C PRO A 18 1.29 -3.47 7.87
N CYS A 19 1.07 -4.10 6.72
CA CYS A 19 0.72 -5.51 6.65
C CYS A 19 2.02 -6.30 6.48
N HIS A 20 2.65 -6.63 7.61
CA HIS A 20 4.00 -7.17 7.59
C HIS A 20 4.11 -8.50 6.84
N GLY A 21 3.09 -9.36 6.97
CA GLY A 21 3.11 -10.63 6.27
C GLY A 21 3.07 -10.45 4.76
N THR A 22 2.24 -9.52 4.29
CA THR A 22 2.17 -9.22 2.86
C THR A 22 3.47 -8.62 2.38
N MET A 23 4.02 -7.66 3.14
CA MET A 23 5.28 -7.02 2.77
C MET A 23 6.40 -8.05 2.66
N ARG A 24 6.46 -8.99 3.60
CA ARG A 24 7.47 -10.03 3.56
C ARG A 24 7.28 -10.95 2.36
N ARG A 25 6.05 -11.34 2.07
CA ARG A 25 5.76 -12.18 0.92
C ARG A 25 6.15 -11.49 -0.39
N GLU A 26 5.91 -10.18 -0.47
CA GLU A 26 6.19 -9.43 -1.69
C GLU A 26 7.61 -8.86 -1.71
N ARG A 27 8.37 -9.10 -0.65
CA ARG A 27 9.76 -8.63 -0.54
C ARG A 27 9.87 -7.12 -0.59
N VAL A 28 8.91 -6.45 0.04
CA VAL A 28 8.89 -4.99 0.15
C VAL A 28 9.27 -4.62 1.58
N THR A 29 10.19 -3.68 1.73
CA THR A 29 10.64 -3.25 3.05
C THR A 29 9.81 -2.07 3.54
N GLU A 30 9.82 -1.86 4.86
CA GLU A 30 9.17 -0.68 5.42
C GLU A 30 9.81 0.60 4.89
N ALA A 31 11.13 0.59 4.68
CA ALA A 31 11.80 1.77 4.14
C ALA A 31 11.25 2.14 2.77
N GLU A 32 11.00 1.14 1.93
CA GLU A 32 10.42 1.39 0.62
C GLU A 32 9.02 1.98 0.74
N VAL A 33 8.20 1.43 1.63
CA VAL A 33 6.85 1.92 1.83
C VAL A 33 6.88 3.35 2.34
N LEU A 34 7.72 3.65 3.31
CA LEU A 34 7.81 5.00 3.85
C LEU A 34 8.29 6.00 2.82
N THR A 35 9.20 5.56 1.93
CA THR A 35 9.67 6.43 0.87
C THR A 35 8.54 6.84 -0.06
N VAL A 36 7.70 5.88 -0.49
CA VAL A 36 6.61 6.24 -1.39
C VAL A 36 5.55 7.07 -0.68
N ILE A 37 5.33 6.83 0.60
CA ILE A 37 4.38 7.64 1.36
C ILE A 37 4.88 9.09 1.46
N ARG A 38 6.17 9.29 1.76
CA ARG A 38 6.70 10.65 1.85
C ARG A 38 6.58 11.42 0.55
N ALA A 39 6.63 10.72 -0.58
CA ALA A 39 6.52 11.36 -1.88
C ALA A 39 5.07 11.58 -2.30
N SER A 40 4.11 11.12 -1.50
CA SER A 40 2.70 11.19 -1.87
C SER A 40 1.99 12.33 -1.15
N ALA A 41 0.74 12.56 -1.52
CA ALA A 41 -0.08 13.56 -0.85
C ALA A 41 -0.36 13.20 0.60
N ALA A 42 -0.34 11.91 0.94
CA ALA A 42 -0.57 11.48 2.33
C ALA A 42 0.55 11.94 3.24
N ASN A 43 1.81 11.81 2.78
CA ASN A 43 2.99 12.33 3.44
C ASN A 43 3.36 11.61 4.75
N THR A 44 2.44 11.06 5.51
CA THR A 44 2.75 10.31 6.74
C THR A 44 1.98 9.00 6.74
N LEU A 45 2.49 8.05 7.52
CA LEU A 45 1.83 6.76 7.66
C LEU A 45 0.46 6.92 8.29
N GLU A 46 0.35 7.79 9.30
CA GLU A 46 -0.94 8.01 9.97
C GLU A 46 -1.99 8.56 9.01
N ASN A 47 -1.57 9.32 8.02
CA ASN A 47 -2.50 9.91 7.06
C ASN A 47 -2.71 9.04 5.84
N THR A 48 -2.27 7.79 5.89
CA THR A 48 -2.37 6.87 4.78
C THR A 48 -3.47 5.87 5.04
N SER A 49 -4.43 5.78 4.12
CA SER A 49 -5.47 4.79 4.21
C SER A 49 -4.99 3.45 3.68
N ALA A 50 -4.22 3.46 2.60
CA ALA A 50 -3.74 2.21 2.01
C ALA A 50 -2.50 2.48 1.18
N VAL A 51 -1.63 1.48 1.09
CA VAL A 51 -0.56 1.43 0.09
C VAL A 51 -0.73 0.12 -0.63
N ILE A 52 -0.79 0.18 -1.95
CA ILE A 52 -1.08 -0.98 -2.79
C ILE A 52 0.08 -1.18 -3.74
N LEU A 53 0.59 -2.41 -3.79
CA LEU A 53 1.57 -2.80 -4.81
C LEU A 53 0.76 -3.29 -6.01
N GLU A 54 0.81 -2.52 -7.08
CA GLU A 54 0.00 -2.79 -8.27
C GLU A 54 0.59 -3.93 -9.10
N THR A 55 -0.19 -4.39 -10.06
CA THR A 55 0.22 -5.55 -10.87
C THR A 55 1.43 -5.26 -11.75
N ASP A 56 1.71 -3.99 -12.03
CA ASP A 56 2.88 -3.61 -12.83
C ASP A 56 4.09 -3.27 -11.94
N GLY A 57 3.99 -3.48 -10.64
CA GLY A 57 5.08 -3.23 -9.73
C GLY A 57 5.12 -1.82 -9.16
N SER A 58 4.22 -0.95 -9.59
CA SER A 58 4.18 0.41 -9.03
C SER A 58 3.43 0.41 -7.71
N PHE A 59 3.54 1.53 -6.97
CA PHE A 59 2.85 1.69 -5.70
C PHE A 59 1.76 2.74 -5.84
N SER A 60 0.61 2.47 -5.24
CA SER A 60 -0.46 3.46 -5.11
C SER A 60 -0.62 3.80 -3.63
N VAL A 61 -0.60 5.08 -3.30
CA VAL A 61 -0.77 5.53 -1.92
C VAL A 61 -2.10 6.27 -1.84
N ILE A 62 -2.97 5.79 -0.97
CA ILE A 62 -4.31 6.36 -0.82
C ILE A 62 -4.35 7.11 0.51
N PRO A 63 -4.49 8.44 0.50
CA PRO A 63 -4.52 9.18 1.75
C PRO A 63 -5.89 9.07 2.43
N ARG A 64 -5.94 9.39 3.72
CA ARG A 64 -7.21 9.52 4.39
C ARG A 64 -7.94 10.74 3.85
N ALA A 65 -9.27 10.73 4.02
CA ALA A 65 -10.08 11.86 3.63
C ALA A 65 -9.74 13.06 4.52
N PRO A 66 -10.07 14.29 4.09
CA PRO A 66 -9.73 15.49 4.86
C PRO A 66 -10.29 15.49 6.28
N ASP A 67 -11.40 14.79 6.52
CA ASP A 67 -11.98 14.72 7.87
C ASP A 67 -11.35 13.60 8.70
N GLY A 68 -10.30 12.96 8.21
CA GLY A 68 -9.62 11.90 8.93
C GLY A 68 -10.21 10.51 8.77
N SER A 69 -11.34 10.40 8.05
CA SER A 69 -11.92 9.08 7.82
C SER A 69 -11.08 8.31 6.81
N PRO A 70 -11.24 6.98 6.76
CA PRO A 70 -10.48 6.20 5.78
C PRO A 70 -10.80 6.62 4.36
N GLY A 71 -9.79 6.69 3.51
CA GLY A 71 -9.99 6.94 2.11
C GLY A 71 -10.58 5.71 1.43
N GLU A 72 -11.18 5.93 0.27
CA GLU A 72 -11.77 4.84 -0.47
C GLU A 72 -10.75 4.24 -1.42
N TYR A 73 -10.75 2.94 -1.51
CA TYR A 73 -9.97 2.26 -2.52
C TYR A 73 -10.67 0.95 -2.86
N ALA A 74 -10.55 0.55 -4.12
CA ALA A 74 -11.19 -0.66 -4.57
C ALA A 74 -10.38 -1.86 -4.09
N GLN A 75 -11.02 -2.74 -3.34
CA GLN A 75 -10.35 -3.94 -2.87
C GLN A 75 -10.50 -5.10 -3.84
N ALA A 76 -11.38 -4.96 -4.83
CA ALA A 76 -11.52 -6.01 -5.82
C ALA A 76 -10.22 -6.19 -6.57
N GLY A 77 -9.79 -7.42 -6.71
CA GLY A 77 -8.54 -7.70 -7.38
C GLY A 77 -7.31 -7.64 -6.48
N LEU A 78 -7.49 -7.30 -5.21
CA LEU A 78 -6.38 -7.34 -4.27
C LEU A 78 -6.22 -8.73 -3.69
N ALA A 79 -4.98 -9.15 -3.56
CA ALA A 79 -4.71 -10.39 -2.84
C ALA A 79 -5.08 -10.18 -1.37
N ARG A 80 -5.53 -11.25 -0.72
CA ARG A 80 -5.92 -11.16 0.68
C ARG A 80 -4.71 -10.76 1.52
N PRO A 81 -4.81 -9.71 2.33
CA PRO A 81 -3.65 -9.27 3.10
C PRO A 81 -3.30 -10.28 4.19
N LYS A 82 -2.01 -10.36 4.48
CA LYS A 82 -1.52 -11.17 5.57
C LYS A 82 -0.95 -10.24 6.62
N ALA A 83 -1.41 -10.41 7.82
CA ALA A 83 -0.96 -9.55 8.91
C ALA A 83 0.39 -9.95 9.43
#